data_9b3bec3eace5938c1048a6a4c2e47354
#
_entry.id   9b3bec3eace5938c1048a6a4c2e47354
#
_cell.length_a   1.000
_cell.length_b   1.000
_cell.length_c   1.000
_cell.angle_alpha   90.00
_cell.angle_beta   90.00
_cell.angle_gamma   90.00
#
_symmetry.space_group_name_H-M   'P 1'
#
loop_
_entity.id
_entity.type
_entity.pdbx_description
1 polymer ?
#
loop_
_entity_poly.entity_id
_entity_poly.type
_entity_poly.pdbx_seq_one_letter_code
_entity_poly.pdbx_strand_id
1 'polypeptide(L)'
;MSAAAEGSARGGESAAGDDEVRTIEIDGRRLAWRSLGTGMPLLLVNGYAASSADWDPTLLQALGRSFQLICPDNRGVGASQLGDPFELTIDAMAADLERLLDALAIARAPIAGWSMGSYVAQRLAMRSPARVDALVLLASAPCGPTAVSAEPGVWERLTDHSGTPREQATRLISLLFPPDVAPEIDRQFGELVADARAQLSPELLAAQERALRAWHAEPQPLPGGDAPPVLAICGSEDVVIPPQNADALAARWPGTHVERIAGGGHAFMAQQPERVAQLIADFVNT
;
A
#
# COMPACT_ATOMS: atom_id res chain seq x y z
N MET A 1 3.68 -40.30 51.78
CA MET A 1 2.77 -40.77 50.72
C MET A 1 2.08 -39.52 50.18
N SER A 2 2.68 -38.87 49.30
CA SER A 2 2.67 -38.95 47.83
C SER A 2 1.28 -38.82 47.22
N ALA A 3 1.02 -37.71 46.56
CA ALA A 3 0.31 -37.64 45.30
C ALA A 3 0.58 -36.27 44.68
N ALA A 4 1.39 -36.26 43.64
CA ALA A 4 1.57 -35.16 42.71
C ALA A 4 0.29 -35.02 41.88
N ALA A 5 -0.15 -33.78 41.63
CA ALA A 5 -1.13 -33.47 40.62
C ALA A 5 -0.47 -32.55 39.60
N GLU A 6 -0.16 -33.12 38.46
CA GLU A 6 0.24 -32.40 37.25
C GLU A 6 -0.96 -31.56 36.74
N GLY A 7 -0.84 -30.26 36.78
CA GLY A 7 -1.76 -29.30 36.13
C GLY A 7 -1.16 -28.88 34.81
N SER A 8 -1.57 -29.52 33.71
CA SER A 8 -1.29 -29.13 32.35
C SER A 8 -2.01 -27.81 32.07
N ALA A 9 -1.27 -26.70 32.06
CA ALA A 9 -1.70 -25.45 31.50
C ALA A 9 -1.65 -25.55 29.97
N ARG A 10 -2.75 -25.93 29.34
CA ARG A 10 -2.97 -25.69 27.92
C ARG A 10 -3.32 -24.21 27.76
N GLY A 11 -2.35 -23.40 27.35
CA GLY A 11 -2.59 -22.09 26.84
C GLY A 11 -3.45 -22.22 25.58
N GLY A 12 -4.73 -21.86 25.69
CA GLY A 12 -5.59 -21.64 24.55
C GLY A 12 -5.12 -20.36 23.87
N GLU A 13 -4.41 -20.46 22.77
CA GLU A 13 -4.34 -19.37 21.81
C GLU A 13 -5.78 -19.15 21.30
N SER A 14 -6.41 -18.10 21.81
CA SER A 14 -7.58 -17.51 21.20
C SER A 14 -7.16 -17.08 19.81
N ALA A 15 -7.78 -17.64 18.77
CA ALA A 15 -7.70 -17.11 17.43
C ALA A 15 -8.19 -15.64 17.51
N ALA A 16 -7.26 -14.70 17.49
CA ALA A 16 -7.58 -13.28 17.37
C ALA A 16 -8.39 -13.12 16.09
N GLY A 17 -9.50 -12.38 16.15
CA GLY A 17 -10.36 -12.16 14.99
C GLY A 17 -9.55 -11.53 13.86
N ASP A 18 -9.83 -11.93 12.62
CA ASP A 18 -9.09 -11.60 11.39
C ASP A 18 -9.06 -10.08 11.04
N ASP A 19 -9.56 -9.20 11.90
CA ASP A 19 -9.67 -7.74 11.64
C ASP A 19 -9.13 -6.87 12.82
N GLU A 20 -8.37 -7.47 13.74
CA GLU A 20 -7.83 -6.74 14.89
C GLU A 20 -6.61 -5.90 14.50
N VAL A 21 -6.64 -4.61 14.87
CA VAL A 21 -5.48 -3.71 14.75
C VAL A 21 -4.44 -4.10 15.81
N ARG A 22 -3.26 -4.48 15.34
CA ARG A 22 -2.08 -4.82 16.16
C ARG A 22 -1.10 -3.66 16.12
N THR A 23 -0.27 -3.53 17.16
CA THR A 23 0.73 -2.46 17.21
C THR A 23 2.07 -3.01 17.70
N ILE A 24 3.14 -2.40 17.19
CA ILE A 24 4.52 -2.61 17.66
C ILE A 24 5.19 -1.26 17.88
N GLU A 25 6.18 -1.24 18.76
CA GLU A 25 7.04 -0.06 18.96
C GLU A 25 8.26 -0.14 18.04
N ILE A 26 8.46 0.93 17.25
CA ILE A 26 9.60 1.09 16.35
C ILE A 26 10.22 2.47 16.60
N ASP A 27 11.47 2.50 17.05
CA ASP A 27 12.21 3.75 17.33
C ASP A 27 11.42 4.74 18.20
N GLY A 28 10.75 4.23 19.24
CA GLY A 28 9.93 5.04 20.14
C GLY A 28 8.63 5.56 19.55
N ARG A 29 8.18 4.98 18.43
CA ARG A 29 6.89 5.25 17.78
C ARG A 29 6.09 3.97 17.63
N ARG A 30 4.77 4.07 17.78
CA ARG A 30 3.86 2.97 17.48
C ARG A 30 3.61 2.88 15.98
N LEU A 31 3.85 1.69 15.43
CA LEU A 31 3.39 1.27 14.11
C LEU A 31 2.22 0.29 14.27
N ALA A 32 1.14 0.57 13.60
CA ALA A 32 -0.04 -0.29 13.56
C ALA A 32 -0.09 -1.12 12.27
N TRP A 33 -0.72 -2.28 12.35
CA TRP A 33 -0.94 -3.17 11.22
C TRP A 33 -2.10 -4.11 11.47
N ARG A 34 -2.66 -4.67 10.40
CA ARG A 34 -3.68 -5.74 10.46
C ARG A 34 -3.14 -6.99 9.78
N SER A 35 -3.66 -8.16 10.18
CA SER A 35 -3.34 -9.43 9.51
C SER A 35 -4.63 -10.18 9.19
N LEU A 36 -4.73 -10.69 7.97
CA LEU A 36 -5.87 -11.47 7.50
C LEU A 36 -5.35 -12.71 6.74
N GLY A 37 -6.11 -13.79 6.79
CA GLY A 37 -5.74 -15.04 6.11
C GLY A 37 -4.58 -15.78 6.77
N THR A 38 -4.11 -16.82 6.11
CA THR A 38 -3.03 -17.71 6.58
C THR A 38 -2.12 -18.11 5.42
N GLY A 39 -0.92 -18.63 5.72
CA GLY A 39 0.02 -19.09 4.70
C GLY A 39 1.25 -18.22 4.58
N MET A 40 1.79 -18.11 3.37
CA MET A 40 2.96 -17.27 3.09
C MET A 40 2.63 -15.78 3.35
N PRO A 41 3.47 -15.04 4.08
CA PRO A 41 3.23 -13.61 4.32
C PRO A 41 3.27 -12.82 3.00
N LEU A 42 2.34 -11.88 2.84
CA LEU A 42 2.31 -10.87 1.78
C LEU A 42 2.06 -9.51 2.41
N LEU A 43 2.99 -8.57 2.27
CA LEU A 43 2.78 -7.20 2.72
C LEU A 43 1.94 -6.43 1.69
N LEU A 44 0.90 -5.74 2.17
CA LEU A 44 0.07 -4.82 1.38
C LEU A 44 0.25 -3.39 1.90
N VAL A 45 0.99 -2.56 1.15
CA VAL A 45 1.34 -1.19 1.53
C VAL A 45 0.42 -0.20 0.83
N ASN A 46 -0.39 0.53 1.61
CA ASN A 46 -1.40 1.43 1.08
C ASN A 46 -0.83 2.79 0.61
N GLY A 47 -1.63 3.54 -0.14
CA GLY A 47 -1.27 4.77 -0.80
C GLY A 47 -1.25 6.01 0.09
N TYR A 48 -1.22 7.18 -0.55
CA TYR A 48 -1.32 8.49 0.08
C TYR A 48 -2.62 8.63 0.85
N ALA A 49 -2.51 9.07 2.10
CA ALA A 49 -3.65 9.36 2.97
C ALA A 49 -4.62 8.17 3.19
N ALA A 50 -4.13 6.94 3.02
CA ALA A 50 -4.92 5.71 3.14
C ALA A 50 -4.36 4.77 4.22
N SER A 51 -5.24 4.17 5.01
CA SER A 51 -4.95 3.22 6.07
C SER A 51 -5.12 1.77 5.62
N SER A 52 -4.78 0.83 6.47
CA SER A 52 -5.04 -0.60 6.22
C SER A 52 -6.54 -0.94 6.10
N ALA A 53 -7.42 -0.07 6.61
CA ALA A 53 -8.88 -0.23 6.51
C ALA A 53 -9.44 0.17 5.13
N ASP A 54 -8.67 0.89 4.31
CA ASP A 54 -9.12 1.38 3.00
C ASP A 54 -8.88 0.37 1.86
N TRP A 55 -8.32 -0.81 2.15
CA TRP A 55 -8.26 -1.88 1.18
C TRP A 55 -9.64 -2.47 0.90
N ASP A 56 -9.94 -2.74 -0.38
CA ASP A 56 -11.20 -3.37 -0.78
C ASP A 56 -11.37 -4.75 -0.10
N PRO A 57 -12.51 -5.02 0.58
CA PRO A 57 -12.72 -6.26 1.30
C PRO A 57 -12.71 -7.51 0.41
N THR A 58 -13.17 -7.40 -0.85
CA THR A 58 -13.18 -8.51 -1.80
C THR A 58 -11.76 -8.86 -2.24
N LEU A 59 -10.91 -7.83 -2.47
CA LEU A 59 -9.49 -8.03 -2.74
C LEU A 59 -8.80 -8.74 -1.56
N LEU A 60 -9.03 -8.25 -0.33
CA LEU A 60 -8.44 -8.85 0.87
C LEU A 60 -8.91 -10.30 1.05
N GLN A 61 -10.20 -10.57 0.87
CA GLN A 61 -10.74 -11.93 0.94
C GLN A 61 -10.14 -12.85 -0.12
N ALA A 62 -10.01 -12.37 -1.35
CA ALA A 62 -9.44 -13.16 -2.44
C ALA A 62 -7.96 -13.50 -2.21
N LEU A 63 -7.15 -12.52 -1.80
CA LEU A 63 -5.73 -12.72 -1.47
C LEU A 63 -5.54 -13.56 -0.21
N GLY A 64 -6.38 -13.37 0.81
CA GLY A 64 -6.31 -14.09 2.08
C GLY A 64 -6.57 -15.61 1.97
N ARG A 65 -7.08 -16.08 0.82
CA ARG A 65 -7.17 -17.53 0.53
C ARG A 65 -5.81 -18.19 0.30
N SER A 66 -4.82 -17.41 -0.13
CA SER A 66 -3.49 -17.92 -0.51
C SER A 66 -2.37 -17.36 0.37
N PHE A 67 -2.60 -16.25 1.06
CA PHE A 67 -1.57 -15.52 1.79
C PHE A 67 -2.02 -15.14 3.20
N GLN A 68 -1.07 -15.05 4.10
CA GLN A 68 -1.21 -14.25 5.30
C GLN A 68 -0.93 -12.78 4.94
N LEU A 69 -1.97 -11.98 4.79
CA LEU A 69 -1.85 -10.57 4.49
C LEU A 69 -1.35 -9.82 5.72
N ILE A 70 -0.41 -8.90 5.52
CA ILE A 70 0.11 -7.99 6.52
C ILE A 70 -0.08 -6.59 5.94
N CYS A 71 -1.01 -5.84 6.52
CA CYS A 71 -1.44 -4.53 6.04
C CYS A 71 -1.00 -3.45 7.04
N PRO A 72 0.20 -2.86 6.92
CA PRO A 72 0.63 -1.80 7.81
C PRO A 72 -0.11 -0.49 7.53
N ASP A 73 -0.34 0.27 8.59
CA ASP A 73 -0.68 1.68 8.50
C ASP A 73 0.63 2.48 8.37
N ASN A 74 0.80 3.23 7.30
CA ASN A 74 1.95 4.12 7.14
C ASN A 74 2.00 5.14 8.29
N ARG A 75 3.17 5.77 8.54
CA ARG A 75 3.35 6.80 9.58
C ARG A 75 2.22 7.83 9.56
N GLY A 76 1.59 8.05 10.73
CA GLY A 76 0.54 9.03 10.95
C GLY A 76 -0.84 8.65 10.42
N VAL A 77 -0.98 7.51 9.75
CA VAL A 77 -2.26 7.02 9.23
C VAL A 77 -2.83 5.97 10.19
N GLY A 78 -4.16 5.89 10.28
CA GLY A 78 -4.84 4.91 11.10
C GLY A 78 -4.40 4.96 12.55
N ALA A 79 -3.91 3.85 13.09
CA ALA A 79 -3.42 3.78 14.47
C ALA A 79 -1.88 3.95 14.59
N SER A 80 -1.17 4.22 13.49
CA SER A 80 0.26 4.52 13.49
C SER A 80 0.56 5.94 13.91
N GLN A 81 1.58 6.14 14.74
CA GLN A 81 2.04 7.47 15.12
C GLN A 81 2.86 8.12 14.00
N LEU A 82 2.66 9.42 13.81
CA LEU A 82 3.39 10.20 12.80
C LEU A 82 4.88 10.39 13.19
N GLY A 83 5.14 10.71 14.46
CA GLY A 83 6.45 11.18 14.92
C GLY A 83 6.72 12.61 14.43
N ASP A 84 7.99 12.95 14.15
CA ASP A 84 8.32 14.22 13.52
C ASP A 84 7.86 14.24 12.05
N PRO A 85 6.94 15.14 11.66
CA PRO A 85 6.47 15.23 10.27
C PRO A 85 7.61 15.51 9.27
N PHE A 86 8.70 16.16 9.66
CA PHE A 86 9.83 16.44 8.78
C PHE A 86 10.67 15.20 8.47
N GLU A 87 10.61 14.18 9.32
CA GLU A 87 11.26 12.89 9.10
C GLU A 87 10.44 11.91 8.24
N LEU A 88 9.18 12.27 7.87
CA LEU A 88 8.37 11.43 7.02
C LEU A 88 8.89 11.53 5.56
N THR A 89 9.51 10.46 5.10
CA THR A 89 10.02 10.28 3.73
C THR A 89 9.66 8.89 3.22
N ILE A 90 9.76 8.65 1.92
CA ILE A 90 9.62 7.30 1.35
C ILE A 90 10.67 6.35 1.95
N ASP A 91 11.90 6.81 2.19
CA ASP A 91 12.94 6.05 2.86
C ASP A 91 12.58 5.65 4.28
N ALA A 92 12.05 6.58 5.04
CA ALA A 92 11.66 6.35 6.43
C ALA A 92 10.50 5.34 6.52
N MET A 93 9.52 5.42 5.62
CA MET A 93 8.43 4.44 5.55
C MET A 93 8.94 3.07 5.11
N ALA A 94 9.89 2.98 4.18
CA ALA A 94 10.53 1.71 3.80
C ALA A 94 11.30 1.10 4.98
N ALA A 95 11.99 1.91 5.79
CA ALA A 95 12.65 1.45 7.01
C ALA A 95 11.66 0.93 8.06
N ASP A 96 10.47 1.53 8.18
CA ASP A 96 9.41 1.02 9.05
C ASP A 96 8.94 -0.38 8.62
N LEU A 97 8.82 -0.65 7.31
CA LEU A 97 8.48 -1.98 6.81
C LEU A 97 9.57 -3.01 7.13
N GLU A 98 10.85 -2.66 7.03
CA GLU A 98 11.95 -3.55 7.44
C GLU A 98 11.81 -3.96 8.90
N ARG A 99 11.58 -2.97 9.78
CA ARG A 99 11.42 -3.22 11.22
C ARG A 99 10.15 -3.99 11.55
N LEU A 100 9.07 -3.77 10.79
CA LEU A 100 7.86 -4.60 10.91
C LEU A 100 8.17 -6.06 10.59
N LEU A 101 8.88 -6.32 9.48
CA LEU A 101 9.31 -7.67 9.12
C LEU A 101 10.19 -8.29 10.22
N ASP A 102 11.12 -7.53 10.81
CA ASP A 102 11.98 -8.00 11.91
C ASP A 102 11.16 -8.36 13.15
N ALA A 103 10.24 -7.48 13.55
CA ALA A 103 9.38 -7.71 14.72
C ALA A 103 8.45 -8.91 14.55
N LEU A 104 8.07 -9.22 13.32
CA LEU A 104 7.25 -10.39 12.99
C LEU A 104 8.09 -11.65 12.71
N ALA A 105 9.43 -11.58 12.85
CA ALA A 105 10.38 -12.64 12.52
C ALA A 105 10.24 -13.16 11.07
N ILE A 106 9.86 -12.26 10.13
CA ILE A 106 9.74 -12.56 8.71
C ILE A 106 11.05 -12.15 8.04
N ALA A 107 11.84 -13.12 7.60
CA ALA A 107 13.13 -12.87 6.98
C ALA A 107 12.99 -12.17 5.62
N ARG A 108 12.01 -12.59 4.82
CA ARG A 108 11.69 -12.05 3.51
C ARG A 108 10.22 -12.32 3.15
N ALA A 109 9.63 -11.49 2.30
CA ALA A 109 8.25 -11.64 1.83
C ALA A 109 8.04 -10.97 0.47
N PRO A 110 7.03 -11.39 -0.31
CA PRO A 110 6.45 -10.57 -1.37
C PRO A 110 5.86 -9.28 -0.80
N ILE A 111 5.99 -8.19 -1.56
CA ILE A 111 5.46 -6.88 -1.16
C ILE A 111 4.63 -6.32 -2.29
N ALA A 112 3.37 -6.02 -2.04
CA ALA A 112 2.49 -5.31 -2.93
C ALA A 112 2.24 -3.89 -2.40
N GLY A 113 2.51 -2.87 -3.21
CA GLY A 113 2.26 -1.48 -2.86
C GLY A 113 1.36 -0.79 -3.87
N TRP A 114 0.40 0.00 -3.38
CA TRP A 114 -0.47 0.81 -4.21
C TRP A 114 -0.10 2.28 -4.14
N SER A 115 0.01 2.96 -5.30
CA SER A 115 0.27 4.40 -5.38
C SER A 115 1.53 4.77 -4.58
N MET A 116 1.47 5.68 -3.60
CA MET A 116 2.58 5.99 -2.70
C MET A 116 3.16 4.74 -2.03
N GLY A 117 2.34 3.77 -1.65
CA GLY A 117 2.80 2.50 -1.08
C GLY A 117 3.69 1.70 -2.02
N SER A 118 3.49 1.84 -3.33
CA SER A 118 4.37 1.23 -4.34
C SER A 118 5.76 1.88 -4.38
N TYR A 119 5.86 3.18 -4.05
CA TYR A 119 7.14 3.87 -3.93
C TYR A 119 7.90 3.40 -2.70
N VAL A 120 7.17 3.21 -1.58
CA VAL A 120 7.74 2.63 -0.36
C VAL A 120 8.24 1.20 -0.63
N ALA A 121 7.46 0.38 -1.34
CA ALA A 121 7.84 -0.97 -1.74
C ALA A 121 9.07 -1.00 -2.67
N GLN A 122 9.12 -0.14 -3.70
CA GLN A 122 10.29 0.04 -4.56
C GLN A 122 11.52 0.43 -3.74
N ARG A 123 11.36 1.35 -2.79
CA ARG A 123 12.46 1.81 -1.95
C ARG A 123 12.99 0.70 -1.05
N LEU A 124 12.12 -0.10 -0.47
CA LEU A 124 12.53 -1.27 0.30
C LEU A 124 13.29 -2.28 -0.57
N ALA A 125 12.78 -2.59 -1.76
CA ALA A 125 13.47 -3.51 -2.68
C ALA A 125 14.84 -2.99 -3.15
N MET A 126 15.01 -1.68 -3.29
CA MET A 126 16.30 -1.08 -3.65
C MET A 126 17.31 -1.07 -2.49
N ARG A 127 16.87 -0.83 -1.25
CA ARG A 127 17.78 -0.75 -0.09
C ARG A 127 18.09 -2.10 0.52
N SER A 128 17.16 -3.04 0.46
CA SER A 128 17.24 -4.35 1.10
C SER A 128 16.64 -5.45 0.22
N PRO A 129 17.22 -5.70 -0.98
CA PRO A 129 16.65 -6.66 -1.95
C PRO A 129 16.49 -8.06 -1.36
N ALA A 130 17.37 -8.49 -0.45
CA ALA A 130 17.28 -9.77 0.24
C ALA A 130 16.01 -9.93 1.12
N ARG A 131 15.29 -8.84 1.41
CA ARG A 131 14.04 -8.86 2.20
C ARG A 131 12.78 -9.01 1.32
N VAL A 132 12.91 -8.91 -0.01
CA VAL A 132 11.79 -8.89 -0.96
C VAL A 132 11.85 -10.09 -1.88
N ASP A 133 10.86 -10.99 -1.77
CA ASP A 133 10.76 -12.18 -2.65
C ASP A 133 10.22 -11.83 -4.03
N ALA A 134 9.24 -10.96 -4.07
CA ALA A 134 8.61 -10.43 -5.28
C ALA A 134 8.08 -9.01 -5.00
N LEU A 135 8.12 -8.16 -6.00
CA LEU A 135 7.64 -6.78 -5.91
C LEU A 135 6.44 -6.58 -6.81
N VAL A 136 5.28 -6.27 -6.23
CA VAL A 136 4.03 -5.97 -6.95
C VAL A 136 3.73 -4.48 -6.83
N LEU A 137 3.68 -3.81 -7.97
CA LEU A 137 3.51 -2.35 -8.08
C LEU A 137 2.14 -2.05 -8.68
N LEU A 138 1.20 -1.61 -7.83
CA LEU A 138 -0.16 -1.26 -8.22
C LEU A 138 -0.26 0.26 -8.44
N ALA A 139 -0.66 0.71 -9.63
CA ALA A 139 -0.75 2.12 -9.99
C ALA A 139 0.52 2.88 -9.57
N SER A 140 1.64 2.56 -10.20
CA SER A 140 2.98 3.00 -9.78
C SER A 140 3.73 3.73 -10.89
N ALA A 141 4.71 4.54 -10.47
CA ALA A 141 5.66 5.21 -11.35
C ALA A 141 7.10 4.99 -10.87
N PRO A 142 8.11 5.08 -11.75
CA PRO A 142 9.50 5.12 -11.31
C PRO A 142 9.78 6.41 -10.53
N CYS A 143 10.88 6.41 -9.76
CA CYS A 143 11.37 7.63 -9.14
C CYS A 143 12.04 8.57 -10.15
N GLY A 144 12.10 9.85 -9.79
CA GLY A 144 12.79 10.88 -10.56
C GLY A 144 12.08 11.29 -11.86
N PRO A 145 12.79 12.00 -12.73
CA PRO A 145 12.20 12.67 -13.89
C PRO A 145 11.79 11.74 -15.03
N THR A 146 12.03 10.43 -14.93
CA THR A 146 11.58 9.45 -15.92
C THR A 146 10.11 9.06 -15.76
N ALA A 147 9.48 9.43 -14.64
CA ALA A 147 8.06 9.26 -14.44
C ALA A 147 7.24 10.12 -15.41
N VAL A 148 6.20 9.53 -15.99
CA VAL A 148 5.21 10.26 -16.78
C VAL A 148 4.27 10.98 -15.83
N SER A 149 4.25 12.31 -15.90
CA SER A 149 3.38 13.14 -15.07
C SER A 149 1.92 13.00 -15.48
N ALA A 150 1.02 13.13 -14.50
CA ALA A 150 -0.40 13.31 -14.74
C ALA A 150 -0.65 14.61 -15.53
N GLU A 151 -1.85 14.73 -16.12
CA GLU A 151 -2.29 15.97 -16.75
C GLU A 151 -2.31 17.14 -15.75
N PRO A 152 -2.09 18.38 -16.22
CA PRO A 152 -2.17 19.56 -15.35
C PRO A 152 -3.47 19.60 -14.54
N GLY A 153 -3.38 19.97 -13.27
CA GLY A 153 -4.53 20.08 -12.36
C GLY A 153 -4.89 18.79 -11.63
N VAL A 154 -4.37 17.61 -12.01
CA VAL A 154 -4.64 16.36 -11.28
C VAL A 154 -3.99 16.39 -9.90
N TRP A 155 -2.73 16.82 -9.82
CA TRP A 155 -2.02 16.95 -8.54
C TRP A 155 -2.71 17.96 -7.61
N GLU A 156 -3.07 19.12 -8.13
CA GLU A 156 -3.76 20.17 -7.39
C GLU A 156 -5.11 19.66 -6.84
N ARG A 157 -5.86 18.89 -7.62
CA ARG A 157 -7.13 18.29 -7.17
C ARG A 157 -6.92 17.20 -6.13
N LEU A 158 -5.88 16.39 -6.28
CA LEU A 158 -5.54 15.31 -5.34
C LEU A 158 -5.16 15.87 -3.97
N THR A 159 -4.44 17.00 -3.95
CA THR A 159 -3.93 17.66 -2.73
C THR A 159 -4.77 18.86 -2.31
N ASP A 160 -5.95 19.06 -2.88
CA ASP A 160 -6.90 20.08 -2.44
C ASP A 160 -7.68 19.60 -1.21
N HIS A 161 -7.34 20.15 -0.06
CA HIS A 161 -7.98 19.87 1.22
C HIS A 161 -9.08 20.87 1.59
N SER A 162 -9.46 21.74 0.67
CA SER A 162 -10.54 22.72 0.86
C SER A 162 -11.92 22.03 0.87
N GLY A 163 -12.89 22.72 1.45
CA GLY A 163 -14.26 22.24 1.56
C GLY A 163 -14.48 21.24 2.70
N THR A 164 -15.68 20.72 2.76
CA THR A 164 -16.09 19.68 3.73
C THR A 164 -15.43 18.33 3.42
N PRO A 165 -15.32 17.43 4.41
CA PRO A 165 -14.82 16.05 4.15
C PRO A 165 -15.59 15.34 3.04
N ARG A 166 -16.92 15.59 2.91
CA ARG A 166 -17.75 15.02 1.86
C ARG A 166 -17.38 15.55 0.46
N GLU A 167 -17.11 16.86 0.32
CA GLU A 167 -16.64 17.45 -0.93
C GLU A 167 -15.24 16.95 -1.31
N GLN A 168 -14.36 16.78 -0.32
CA GLN A 168 -13.04 16.16 -0.52
C GLN A 168 -13.17 14.72 -0.99
N ALA A 169 -14.08 13.92 -0.39
CA ALA A 169 -14.35 12.55 -0.80
C ALA A 169 -14.84 12.45 -2.25
N THR A 170 -15.83 13.28 -2.65
CA THR A 170 -16.33 13.34 -4.03
C THR A 170 -15.20 13.67 -5.02
N ARG A 171 -14.37 14.67 -4.68
CA ARG A 171 -13.22 15.06 -5.51
C ARG A 171 -12.21 13.92 -5.65
N LEU A 172 -11.88 13.23 -4.54
CA LEU A 172 -10.98 12.09 -4.54
C LEU A 172 -11.54 10.93 -5.39
N ILE A 173 -12.78 10.52 -5.15
CA ILE A 173 -13.44 9.43 -5.90
C ILE A 173 -13.43 9.73 -7.41
N SER A 174 -13.65 10.99 -7.82
CA SER A 174 -13.59 11.38 -9.23
C SER A 174 -12.20 11.30 -9.87
N LEU A 175 -11.13 11.19 -9.07
CA LEU A 175 -9.76 10.94 -9.53
C LEU A 175 -9.39 9.46 -9.51
N LEU A 176 -9.96 8.70 -8.56
CA LEU A 176 -9.63 7.30 -8.37
C LEU A 176 -10.36 6.38 -9.35
N PHE A 177 -11.53 6.78 -9.84
CA PHE A 177 -12.39 5.96 -10.70
C PHE A 177 -12.72 6.67 -12.01
N PRO A 178 -12.93 5.92 -13.12
CA PRO A 178 -13.36 6.49 -14.38
C PRO A 178 -14.71 7.25 -14.27
N PRO A 179 -14.95 8.24 -15.15
CA PRO A 179 -16.13 9.14 -15.05
C PRO A 179 -17.49 8.44 -15.11
N ASP A 180 -17.57 7.26 -15.73
CA ASP A 180 -18.78 6.46 -15.83
C ASP A 180 -19.05 5.63 -14.56
N VAL A 181 -18.03 5.37 -13.76
CA VAL A 181 -18.09 4.58 -12.51
C VAL A 181 -18.14 5.46 -11.27
N ALA A 182 -17.36 6.56 -11.26
CA ALA A 182 -17.17 7.43 -10.11
C ALA A 182 -18.48 7.93 -9.45
N PRO A 183 -19.55 8.32 -10.17
CA PRO A 183 -20.78 8.79 -9.53
C PRO A 183 -21.49 7.70 -8.70
N GLU A 184 -21.46 6.46 -9.15
CA GLU A 184 -22.06 5.35 -8.41
C GLU A 184 -21.23 5.00 -7.16
N ILE A 185 -19.90 4.98 -7.27
CA ILE A 185 -18.99 4.78 -6.14
C ILE A 185 -19.18 5.91 -5.10
N ASP A 186 -19.29 7.16 -5.55
CA ASP A 186 -19.51 8.31 -4.66
C ASP A 186 -20.83 8.21 -3.92
N ARG A 187 -21.88 7.76 -4.59
CA ARG A 187 -23.19 7.56 -3.97
C ARG A 187 -23.17 6.46 -2.90
N GLN A 188 -22.41 5.38 -3.14
CA GLN A 188 -22.36 4.22 -2.24
C GLN A 188 -21.38 4.42 -1.08
N PHE A 189 -20.21 4.97 -1.35
CA PHE A 189 -19.08 4.98 -0.41
C PHE A 189 -18.60 6.39 -0.04
N GLY A 190 -19.18 7.44 -0.61
CA GLY A 190 -18.71 8.82 -0.39
C GLY A 190 -18.72 9.25 1.08
N GLU A 191 -19.68 8.81 1.89
CA GLU A 191 -19.70 9.10 3.33
C GLU A 191 -18.58 8.35 4.07
N LEU A 192 -18.33 7.08 3.74
CA LEU A 192 -17.23 6.30 4.31
C LEU A 192 -15.87 6.94 4.02
N VAL A 193 -15.67 7.38 2.77
CA VAL A 193 -14.44 8.08 2.37
C VAL A 193 -14.34 9.44 3.07
N ALA A 194 -15.46 10.15 3.26
CA ALA A 194 -15.49 11.41 4.00
C ALA A 194 -15.10 11.22 5.48
N ASP A 195 -15.59 10.19 6.13
CA ASP A 195 -15.24 9.84 7.50
C ASP A 195 -13.75 9.53 7.65
N ALA A 196 -13.19 8.76 6.71
CA ALA A 196 -11.75 8.48 6.67
C ALA A 196 -10.92 9.76 6.46
N ARG A 197 -11.34 10.64 5.56
CA ARG A 197 -10.70 11.95 5.31
C ARG A 197 -10.70 12.85 6.54
N ALA A 198 -11.80 12.87 7.29
CA ALA A 198 -11.93 13.67 8.51
C ALA A 198 -10.95 13.28 9.63
N GLN A 199 -10.36 12.09 9.58
CA GLN A 199 -9.38 11.61 10.56
C GLN A 199 -7.93 12.03 10.24
N LEU A 200 -7.67 12.61 9.06
CA LEU A 200 -6.32 12.94 8.62
C LEU A 200 -5.91 14.34 9.07
N SER A 201 -4.75 14.45 9.71
CA SER A 201 -4.25 15.76 10.11
C SER A 201 -3.59 16.51 8.94
N PRO A 202 -3.68 17.85 8.90
CA PRO A 202 -3.01 18.67 7.89
C PRO A 202 -1.49 18.45 7.86
N GLU A 203 -0.88 18.22 9.02
CA GLU A 203 0.56 17.97 9.15
C GLU A 203 0.96 16.67 8.45
N LEU A 204 0.16 15.61 8.63
CA LEU A 204 0.37 14.33 7.96
C LEU A 204 0.27 14.47 6.45
N LEU A 205 -0.80 15.10 5.95
CA LEU A 205 -1.03 15.28 4.52
C LEU A 205 0.13 16.06 3.89
N ALA A 206 0.53 17.20 4.49
CA ALA A 206 1.68 17.98 4.03
C ALA A 206 3.00 17.20 4.06
N ALA A 207 3.19 16.32 5.06
CA ALA A 207 4.39 15.48 5.16
C ALA A 207 4.44 14.43 4.05
N GLN A 208 3.34 13.73 3.79
CA GLN A 208 3.24 12.75 2.70
C GLN A 208 3.39 13.40 1.32
N GLU A 209 2.80 14.57 1.11
CA GLU A 209 2.97 15.34 -0.13
C GLU A 209 4.41 15.75 -0.38
N ARG A 210 5.15 16.18 0.65
CA ARG A 210 6.58 16.45 0.52
C ARG A 210 7.35 15.19 0.12
N ALA A 211 7.04 14.05 0.74
CA ALA A 211 7.67 12.77 0.41
C ALA A 211 7.41 12.35 -1.04
N LEU A 212 6.17 12.53 -1.53
CA LEU A 212 5.81 12.27 -2.93
C LEU A 212 6.55 13.20 -3.91
N ARG A 213 6.63 14.50 -3.61
CA ARG A 213 7.38 15.46 -4.43
C ARG A 213 8.86 15.12 -4.49
N ALA A 214 9.46 14.75 -3.35
CA ALA A 214 10.86 14.33 -3.30
C ALA A 214 11.11 13.06 -4.14
N TRP A 215 10.20 12.08 -4.07
CA TRP A 215 10.29 10.85 -4.89
C TRP A 215 10.35 11.16 -6.40
N HIS A 216 9.51 12.07 -6.87
CA HIS A 216 9.46 12.44 -8.29
C HIS A 216 10.59 13.40 -8.70
N ALA A 217 11.17 14.17 -7.77
CA ALA A 217 12.25 15.11 -8.09
C ALA A 217 13.63 14.44 -8.13
N GLU A 218 13.87 13.44 -7.27
CA GLU A 218 15.19 12.87 -7.06
C GLU A 218 15.38 11.55 -7.79
N PRO A 219 16.31 11.47 -8.76
CA PRO A 219 16.64 10.20 -9.39
C PRO A 219 17.29 9.27 -8.35
N GLN A 220 16.86 8.01 -8.34
CA GLN A 220 17.41 6.98 -7.49
C GLN A 220 18.31 6.05 -8.33
N PRO A 221 19.28 5.34 -7.70
CA PRO A 221 20.05 4.32 -8.38
C PRO A 221 19.16 3.28 -9.09
N LEU A 222 19.66 2.70 -10.15
CA LEU A 222 18.99 1.55 -10.77
C LEU A 222 19.07 0.36 -9.81
N PRO A 223 18.06 -0.54 -9.83
CA PRO A 223 18.13 -1.80 -9.11
C PRO A 223 19.39 -2.58 -9.47
N GLY A 224 20.01 -3.19 -8.47
CA GLY A 224 21.18 -4.06 -8.67
C GLY A 224 20.81 -5.43 -9.27
N GLY A 225 21.82 -6.27 -9.51
CA GLY A 225 21.62 -7.61 -10.07
C GLY A 225 20.81 -8.58 -9.19
N ASP A 226 20.67 -8.27 -7.88
CA ASP A 226 19.89 -9.05 -6.92
C ASP A 226 18.44 -8.51 -6.75
N ALA A 227 17.98 -7.69 -7.71
CA ALA A 227 16.63 -7.15 -7.68
C ALA A 227 15.57 -8.28 -7.73
N PRO A 228 14.48 -8.18 -6.94
CA PRO A 228 13.41 -9.16 -6.98
C PRO A 228 12.68 -9.12 -8.34
N PRO A 229 11.96 -10.20 -8.71
CA PRO A 229 11.03 -10.15 -9.84
C PRO A 229 9.94 -9.10 -9.59
N VAL A 230 9.49 -8.41 -10.64
CA VAL A 230 8.55 -7.30 -10.56
C VAL A 230 7.32 -7.55 -11.41
N LEU A 231 6.14 -7.32 -10.82
CA LEU A 231 4.85 -7.23 -11.51
C LEU A 231 4.34 -5.78 -11.38
N ALA A 232 4.12 -5.10 -12.48
CA ALA A 232 3.50 -3.78 -12.53
C ALA A 232 2.08 -3.90 -13.08
N ILE A 233 1.08 -3.51 -12.26
CA ILE A 233 -0.33 -3.50 -12.68
C ILE A 233 -0.81 -2.04 -12.69
N CYS A 234 -1.44 -1.62 -13.79
CA CYS A 234 -2.03 -0.29 -13.93
C CYS A 234 -3.44 -0.35 -14.50
N GLY A 235 -4.26 0.62 -14.14
CA GLY A 235 -5.54 0.86 -14.81
C GLY A 235 -5.32 1.58 -16.15
N SER A 236 -6.04 1.18 -17.21
CA SER A 236 -5.90 1.81 -18.53
C SER A 236 -6.42 3.25 -18.56
N GLU A 237 -7.24 3.64 -17.58
CA GLU A 237 -7.85 4.97 -17.44
C GLU A 237 -7.37 5.71 -16.17
N ASP A 238 -6.22 5.31 -15.62
CA ASP A 238 -5.63 5.98 -14.46
C ASP A 238 -5.15 7.39 -14.83
N VAL A 239 -5.84 8.41 -14.29
CA VAL A 239 -5.50 9.81 -14.48
C VAL A 239 -4.50 10.34 -13.45
N VAL A 240 -4.33 9.64 -12.32
CA VAL A 240 -3.43 10.03 -11.22
C VAL A 240 -2.00 9.59 -11.52
N ILE A 241 -1.82 8.32 -11.90
CA ILE A 241 -0.54 7.80 -12.36
C ILE A 241 -0.76 7.21 -13.75
N PRO A 242 -0.45 7.95 -14.81
CA PRO A 242 -0.71 7.54 -16.19
C PRO A 242 -0.16 6.14 -16.49
N PRO A 243 -0.92 5.28 -17.23
CA PRO A 243 -0.57 3.89 -17.49
C PRO A 243 0.78 3.69 -18.23
N GLN A 244 1.30 4.74 -18.90
CA GLN A 244 2.62 4.75 -19.53
C GLN A 244 3.75 4.58 -18.50
N ASN A 245 3.50 4.86 -17.21
CA ASN A 245 4.46 4.61 -16.15
C ASN A 245 4.78 3.13 -15.96
N ALA A 246 3.89 2.21 -16.36
CA ALA A 246 4.18 0.78 -16.34
C ALA A 246 5.33 0.42 -17.31
N ASP A 247 5.40 1.05 -18.48
CA ASP A 247 6.51 0.87 -19.44
C ASP A 247 7.79 1.52 -18.91
N ALA A 248 7.69 2.68 -18.28
CA ALA A 248 8.82 3.35 -17.64
C ALA A 248 9.38 2.51 -16.45
N LEU A 249 8.52 1.82 -15.71
CA LEU A 249 8.93 0.87 -14.67
C LEU A 249 9.64 -0.34 -15.29
N ALA A 250 9.12 -0.91 -16.38
CA ALA A 250 9.76 -2.03 -17.08
C ALA A 250 11.15 -1.65 -17.64
N ALA A 251 11.33 -0.42 -18.08
CA ALA A 251 12.64 0.09 -18.49
C ALA A 251 13.62 0.23 -17.32
N ARG A 252 13.11 0.52 -16.11
CA ARG A 252 13.90 0.68 -14.89
C ARG A 252 14.20 -0.65 -14.18
N TRP A 253 13.24 -1.57 -14.18
CA TRP A 253 13.33 -2.90 -13.57
C TRP A 253 13.30 -3.96 -14.67
N PRO A 254 14.46 -4.38 -15.21
CA PRO A 254 14.49 -5.36 -16.30
C PRO A 254 13.79 -6.67 -15.91
N GLY A 255 12.97 -7.20 -16.82
CA GLY A 255 12.19 -8.41 -16.57
C GLY A 255 10.83 -8.14 -15.88
N THR A 256 10.42 -6.89 -15.71
CA THR A 256 9.09 -6.57 -15.19
C THR A 256 7.98 -7.13 -16.07
N HIS A 257 7.07 -7.88 -15.44
CA HIS A 257 5.78 -8.23 -16.05
C HIS A 257 4.83 -7.04 -15.94
N VAL A 258 4.19 -6.67 -17.06
CA VAL A 258 3.27 -5.54 -17.09
C VAL A 258 1.87 -6.03 -17.41
N GLU A 259 0.92 -5.73 -16.54
CA GLU A 259 -0.50 -6.01 -16.70
C GLU A 259 -1.31 -4.71 -16.73
N ARG A 260 -2.29 -4.64 -17.64
CA ARG A 260 -3.19 -3.48 -17.76
C ARG A 260 -4.63 -3.90 -17.54
N ILE A 261 -5.29 -3.26 -16.58
CA ILE A 261 -6.70 -3.49 -16.28
C ILE A 261 -7.53 -2.58 -17.19
N ALA A 262 -8.21 -3.17 -18.14
CA ALA A 262 -9.05 -2.43 -19.08
C ALA A 262 -10.20 -1.73 -18.34
N GLY A 263 -10.43 -0.44 -18.61
CA GLY A 263 -11.42 0.40 -17.93
C GLY A 263 -11.09 0.67 -16.45
N GLY A 264 -9.89 0.31 -16.00
CA GLY A 264 -9.47 0.55 -14.63
C GLY A 264 -8.97 1.99 -14.42
N GLY A 265 -9.44 2.67 -13.38
CA GLY A 265 -8.89 3.93 -12.89
C GLY A 265 -7.70 3.71 -11.96
N HIS A 266 -7.41 4.70 -11.10
CA HIS A 266 -6.32 4.61 -10.11
C HIS A 266 -6.58 3.55 -9.03
N ALA A 267 -7.84 3.32 -8.66
CA ALA A 267 -8.27 2.30 -7.72
C ALA A 267 -8.83 1.05 -8.43
N PHE A 268 -8.23 0.62 -9.54
CA PHE A 268 -8.68 -0.51 -10.34
C PHE A 268 -8.82 -1.82 -9.54
N MET A 269 -8.09 -1.97 -8.43
CA MET A 269 -8.19 -3.13 -7.55
C MET A 269 -9.53 -3.20 -6.80
N ALA A 270 -10.23 -2.08 -6.63
CA ALA A 270 -11.59 -2.05 -6.12
C ALA A 270 -12.65 -2.24 -7.23
N GLN A 271 -12.28 -2.02 -8.51
CA GLN A 271 -13.16 -2.28 -9.64
C GLN A 271 -13.13 -3.75 -10.08
N GLN A 272 -11.97 -4.39 -10.02
CA GLN A 272 -11.74 -5.78 -10.45
C GLN A 272 -10.94 -6.57 -9.41
N PRO A 273 -11.43 -6.70 -8.17
CA PRO A 273 -10.66 -7.22 -7.05
C PRO A 273 -10.20 -8.66 -7.24
N GLU A 274 -11.06 -9.56 -7.73
CA GLU A 274 -10.70 -10.97 -7.95
C GLU A 274 -9.65 -11.11 -9.07
N ARG A 275 -9.75 -10.31 -10.13
CA ARG A 275 -8.77 -10.31 -11.22
C ARG A 275 -7.41 -9.87 -10.74
N VAL A 276 -7.35 -8.78 -9.96
CA VAL A 276 -6.09 -8.28 -9.41
C VAL A 276 -5.50 -9.27 -8.41
N ALA A 277 -6.33 -9.85 -7.54
CA ALA A 277 -5.88 -10.90 -6.61
C ALA A 277 -5.28 -12.10 -7.34
N GLN A 278 -5.92 -12.56 -8.43
CA GLN A 278 -5.43 -13.68 -9.23
C GLN A 278 -4.06 -13.36 -9.87
N LEU A 279 -3.91 -12.17 -10.46
CA LEU A 279 -2.63 -11.74 -11.06
C LEU A 279 -1.50 -11.72 -10.04
N ILE A 280 -1.78 -11.20 -8.83
CA ILE A 280 -0.81 -11.18 -7.73
C ILE A 280 -0.45 -12.61 -7.30
N ALA A 281 -1.46 -13.47 -7.10
CA ALA A 281 -1.26 -14.84 -6.65
C ALA A 281 -0.47 -15.67 -7.67
N ASP A 282 -0.82 -15.57 -8.95
CA ASP A 282 -0.12 -16.27 -10.02
C ASP A 282 1.35 -15.85 -10.10
N PHE A 283 1.62 -14.56 -9.98
CA PHE A 283 2.98 -14.03 -10.04
C PHE A 283 3.84 -14.40 -8.84
N VAL A 284 3.26 -14.33 -7.64
CA VAL A 284 4.01 -14.60 -6.39
C VAL A 284 4.29 -16.09 -6.20
N ASN A 285 3.44 -16.97 -6.72
CA ASN A 285 3.60 -18.43 -6.59
C ASN A 285 4.45 -19.07 -7.71
N THR A 286 5.00 -18.26 -8.64
CA THR A 286 5.91 -18.75 -9.69
C THR A 286 7.34 -18.83 -9.18
#